data_501b24ec8b2874b27aa0e361cd93ae1d
#
_entry.id   501b24ec8b2874b27aa0e361cd93ae1d
#
_cell.length_a   1.000
_cell.length_b   1.000
_cell.length_c   1.000
_cell.angle_alpha   90.00
_cell.angle_beta   90.00
_cell.angle_gamma   90.00
#
_symmetry.space_group_name_H-M   'P 1'
#
loop_
_entity.id
_entity.type
_entity.pdbx_description
1 polymer ?
#
loop_
_entity_poly.entity_id
_entity_poly.type
_entity_poly.pdbx_seq_one_letter_code
_entity_poly.pdbx_strand_id
1 'polypeptide(L)'
;MTQNIFTPNIANRVWSFVAALALTLALTLPAPAHAGPGAEMYNEFLEKGIIYPDDEWQAYVTEIGERLLAVSPHAGRTYTFVVVDQPIVNAWATPDAYIFVTRGILAFFNNEDELAAVLGHEIGHVVGAHSKRTIARDRLGKILGFLGTFATGSSATYGLANTISTTALAGYRREHELEADEIGTDLILRAGYNPRALLASIQQLRDHDDF
;
A
#
# COMPACT_ATOMS: atom_id res chain seq x y z
N MET A 1 -17.67 49.43 61.46
CA MET A 1 -18.18 48.52 60.40
C MET A 1 -17.46 48.87 59.12
N THR A 2 -16.38 48.19 58.83
CA THR A 2 -15.59 48.37 57.58
C THR A 2 -15.85 47.21 56.68
N GLN A 3 -16.52 47.47 55.52
CA GLN A 3 -16.76 46.48 54.50
C GLN A 3 -15.49 46.27 53.67
N ASN A 4 -14.95 45.03 53.68
CA ASN A 4 -13.89 44.59 52.80
C ASN A 4 -14.47 44.32 51.42
N ILE A 5 -14.17 45.18 50.42
CA ILE A 5 -14.49 44.98 49.04
C ILE A 5 -13.44 44.04 48.43
N PHE A 6 -13.84 42.77 48.16
CA PHE A 6 -13.01 41.80 47.45
C PHE A 6 -12.87 42.26 45.99
N THR A 7 -11.70 42.76 45.61
CA THR A 7 -11.37 42.98 44.19
C THR A 7 -10.92 41.67 43.57
N PRO A 8 -11.59 41.19 42.50
CA PRO A 8 -11.14 39.98 41.84
C PRO A 8 -9.79 40.22 41.13
N ASN A 9 -8.81 39.36 41.45
CA ASN A 9 -7.46 39.43 40.94
C ASN A 9 -7.43 39.20 39.43
N ILE A 10 -7.30 40.29 38.67
CA ILE A 10 -7.28 40.32 37.20
C ILE A 10 -6.19 39.38 36.63
N ALA A 11 -5.07 39.23 37.37
CA ALA A 11 -3.97 38.34 36.95
C ALA A 11 -4.40 36.89 36.79
N ASN A 12 -5.23 36.34 37.68
CA ASN A 12 -5.68 34.97 37.63
C ASN A 12 -6.62 34.71 36.42
N ARG A 13 -7.36 35.73 35.96
CA ARG A 13 -8.23 35.60 34.76
C ARG A 13 -7.44 35.59 33.48
N VAL A 14 -6.36 36.39 33.40
CA VAL A 14 -5.48 36.41 32.20
C VAL A 14 -4.76 35.07 32.03
N TRP A 15 -4.25 34.46 33.07
CA TRP A 15 -3.60 33.14 33.02
C TRP A 15 -4.55 32.05 32.65
N SER A 16 -5.82 32.10 33.08
CA SER A 16 -6.85 31.11 32.67
C SER A 16 -7.18 31.20 31.19
N PHE A 17 -7.23 32.43 30.63
CA PHE A 17 -7.46 32.58 29.15
C PHE A 17 -6.26 32.15 28.34
N VAL A 18 -5.02 32.43 28.80
CA VAL A 18 -3.81 31.97 28.08
C VAL A 18 -3.68 30.45 28.11
N ALA A 19 -3.97 29.82 29.25
CA ALA A 19 -3.95 28.35 29.37
C ALA A 19 -5.05 27.70 28.51
N ALA A 20 -6.25 28.27 28.44
CA ALA A 20 -7.33 27.77 27.59
C ALA A 20 -7.01 27.94 26.10
N LEU A 21 -6.40 29.05 25.70
CA LEU A 21 -5.99 29.30 24.31
C LEU A 21 -4.85 28.37 23.87
N ALA A 22 -3.87 28.12 24.79
CA ALA A 22 -2.78 27.16 24.50
C ALA A 22 -3.30 25.72 24.38
N LEU A 23 -4.29 25.32 25.17
CA LEU A 23 -4.90 24.01 25.13
C LEU A 23 -5.73 23.80 23.83
N THR A 24 -6.46 24.82 23.37
CA THR A 24 -7.21 24.78 22.12
C THR A 24 -6.31 24.77 20.89
N LEU A 25 -5.16 25.47 20.95
CA LEU A 25 -4.18 25.46 19.85
C LEU A 25 -3.46 24.11 19.74
N ALA A 26 -3.20 23.43 20.86
CA ALA A 26 -2.62 22.08 20.85
C ALA A 26 -3.57 21.02 20.27
N LEU A 27 -4.90 21.21 20.36
CA LEU A 27 -5.91 20.31 19.79
C LEU A 27 -6.11 20.49 18.27
N THR A 28 -5.60 21.59 17.67
CA THR A 28 -5.73 21.88 16.25
C THR A 28 -4.48 21.54 15.43
N LEU A 29 -3.41 21.06 16.07
CA LEU A 29 -2.29 20.52 15.30
C LEU A 29 -2.76 19.24 14.61
N PRO A 30 -2.71 19.17 13.27
CA PRO A 30 -2.98 17.91 12.58
C PRO A 30 -2.01 16.88 13.16
N ALA A 31 -2.55 15.72 13.55
CA ALA A 31 -1.71 14.60 13.90
C ALA A 31 -0.74 14.37 12.74
N PRO A 32 0.56 14.08 12.99
CA PRO A 32 1.49 13.80 11.91
C PRO A 32 0.84 12.73 11.04
N ALA A 33 0.66 13.04 9.76
CA ALA A 33 0.17 12.06 8.81
C ALA A 33 1.14 10.88 8.88
N HIS A 34 0.67 9.74 9.38
CA HIS A 34 1.51 8.54 9.39
C HIS A 34 1.83 8.25 7.94
N ALA A 35 3.10 8.19 7.61
CA ALA A 35 3.54 7.73 6.32
C ALA A 35 2.90 6.35 6.09
N GLY A 36 2.41 6.09 4.89
CA GLY A 36 1.88 4.78 4.55
C GLY A 36 2.99 3.73 4.51
N PRO A 37 2.65 2.44 4.48
CA PRO A 37 3.63 1.36 4.52
C PRO A 37 4.64 1.42 3.35
N GLY A 38 4.26 1.94 2.20
CA GLY A 38 5.16 2.15 1.08
C GLY A 38 6.16 3.27 1.34
N ALA A 39 5.71 4.39 1.91
CA ALA A 39 6.59 5.50 2.27
C ALA A 39 7.57 5.09 3.38
N GLU A 40 7.13 4.31 4.38
CA GLU A 40 8.00 3.77 5.43
C GLU A 40 9.07 2.84 4.83
N MET A 41 8.65 1.92 3.96
CA MET A 41 9.55 1.00 3.26
C MET A 41 10.56 1.74 2.37
N TYR A 42 10.12 2.76 1.62
CA TYR A 42 10.99 3.59 0.80
C TYR A 42 12.09 4.27 1.64
N ASN A 43 11.72 4.87 2.76
CA ASN A 43 12.68 5.52 3.65
C ASN A 43 13.67 4.51 4.25
N GLU A 44 13.20 3.33 4.66
CA GLU A 44 14.06 2.25 5.15
C GLU A 44 15.05 1.79 4.07
N PHE A 45 14.60 1.63 2.83
CA PHE A 45 15.45 1.24 1.71
C PHE A 45 16.48 2.32 1.35
N LEU A 46 16.08 3.58 1.44
CA LEU A 46 16.99 4.71 1.23
C LEU A 46 18.10 4.73 2.29
N GLU A 47 17.72 4.58 3.58
CA GLU A 47 18.68 4.53 4.70
C GLU A 47 19.66 3.36 4.59
N LYS A 48 19.19 2.21 4.11
CA LYS A 48 20.00 0.99 3.94
C LYS A 48 20.78 0.93 2.63
N GLY A 49 20.64 1.92 1.74
CA GLY A 49 21.28 1.92 0.42
C GLY A 49 20.78 0.80 -0.49
N ILE A 50 19.51 0.40 -0.36
CA ILE A 50 18.87 -0.66 -1.17
C ILE A 50 18.22 -0.07 -2.43
N ILE A 51 18.03 1.25 -2.51
CA ILE A 51 17.55 1.88 -3.75
C ILE A 51 18.64 1.72 -4.83
N TYR A 52 18.24 1.25 -6.01
CA TYR A 52 19.18 1.04 -7.11
C TYR A 52 19.75 2.40 -7.54
N PRO A 53 21.11 2.58 -7.49
CA PRO A 53 21.75 3.89 -7.66
C PRO A 53 21.95 4.23 -9.14
N ASP A 54 20.89 4.14 -9.94
CA ASP A 54 20.90 4.43 -11.37
C ASP A 54 19.66 5.26 -11.73
N ASP A 55 19.88 6.55 -11.90
CA ASP A 55 18.83 7.52 -12.18
C ASP A 55 18.13 7.27 -13.53
N GLU A 56 18.81 6.68 -14.52
CA GLU A 56 18.22 6.36 -15.82
C GLU A 56 17.18 5.24 -15.68
N TRP A 57 17.49 4.20 -14.90
CA TRP A 57 16.54 3.14 -14.62
C TRP A 57 15.38 3.60 -13.75
N GLN A 58 15.61 4.45 -12.75
CA GLN A 58 14.54 5.05 -11.95
C GLN A 58 13.59 5.88 -12.83
N ALA A 59 14.15 6.72 -13.71
CA ALA A 59 13.37 7.54 -14.63
C ALA A 59 12.60 6.67 -15.65
N TYR A 60 13.23 5.65 -16.21
CA TYR A 60 12.63 4.76 -17.20
C TYR A 60 11.40 4.00 -16.66
N VAL A 61 11.54 3.40 -15.49
CA VAL A 61 10.41 2.70 -14.82
C VAL A 61 9.29 3.67 -14.48
N THR A 62 9.64 4.87 -14.02
CA THR A 62 8.67 5.93 -13.72
C THR A 62 7.92 6.36 -14.98
N GLU A 63 8.61 6.58 -16.11
CA GLU A 63 8.00 6.99 -17.39
C GLU A 63 6.97 5.97 -17.88
N ILE A 64 7.31 4.67 -17.84
CA ILE A 64 6.37 3.60 -18.20
C ILE A 64 5.14 3.63 -17.27
N GLY A 65 5.36 3.72 -15.96
CA GLY A 65 4.30 3.79 -14.96
C GLY A 65 3.39 4.99 -15.16
N GLU A 66 3.93 6.17 -15.41
CA GLU A 66 3.17 7.40 -15.68
C GLU A 66 2.37 7.29 -16.99
N ARG A 67 2.91 6.66 -18.03
CA ARG A 67 2.21 6.39 -19.30
C ARG A 67 0.99 5.49 -19.07
N LEU A 68 1.10 4.47 -18.22
CA LEU A 68 -0.02 3.62 -17.82
C LEU A 68 -1.06 4.40 -17.00
N LEU A 69 -0.59 5.24 -16.07
CA LEU A 69 -1.49 6.06 -15.24
C LEU A 69 -2.24 7.13 -16.05
N ALA A 70 -1.64 7.67 -17.10
CA ALA A 70 -2.26 8.68 -17.95
C ALA A 70 -3.57 8.19 -18.62
N VAL A 71 -3.69 6.89 -18.84
CA VAL A 71 -4.89 6.26 -19.42
C VAL A 71 -5.78 5.60 -18.36
N SER A 72 -5.39 5.66 -17.09
CA SER A 72 -6.12 5.10 -15.96
C SER A 72 -7.25 6.03 -15.51
N PRO A 73 -8.44 5.50 -15.16
CA PRO A 73 -9.48 6.29 -14.50
C PRO A 73 -9.05 6.79 -13.09
N HIS A 74 -7.92 6.30 -12.57
CA HIS A 74 -7.34 6.67 -11.26
C HIS A 74 -6.10 7.58 -11.36
N ALA A 75 -5.94 8.29 -12.49
CA ALA A 75 -4.83 9.21 -12.76
C ALA A 75 -4.67 10.35 -11.71
N GLY A 76 -5.71 10.64 -10.92
CA GLY A 76 -5.67 11.67 -9.86
C GLY A 76 -4.94 11.28 -8.58
N ARG A 77 -4.45 10.05 -8.46
CA ARG A 77 -3.68 9.57 -7.31
C ARG A 77 -2.19 9.63 -7.62
N THR A 78 -1.40 10.12 -6.66
CA THR A 78 0.06 10.09 -6.76
C THR A 78 0.57 8.66 -6.58
N TYR A 79 1.40 8.19 -7.50
CA TYR A 79 2.14 6.93 -7.44
C TYR A 79 3.63 7.23 -7.34
N THR A 80 4.36 6.33 -6.71
CA THR A 80 5.83 6.39 -6.62
C THR A 80 6.38 5.06 -7.11
N PHE A 81 7.16 5.11 -8.19
CA PHE A 81 7.84 3.95 -8.74
C PHE A 81 9.28 3.93 -8.24
N VAL A 82 9.77 2.77 -7.81
CA VAL A 82 11.09 2.64 -7.18
C VAL A 82 11.78 1.39 -7.69
N VAL A 83 12.96 1.55 -8.24
CA VAL A 83 13.84 0.41 -8.54
C VAL A 83 14.70 0.12 -7.32
N VAL A 84 14.68 -1.14 -6.85
CA VAL A 84 15.46 -1.60 -5.70
C VAL A 84 16.60 -2.51 -6.14
N ASP A 85 17.77 -2.39 -5.51
CA ASP A 85 18.97 -3.17 -5.82
C ASP A 85 18.90 -4.57 -5.17
N GLN A 86 17.99 -5.38 -5.71
CA GLN A 86 17.85 -6.79 -5.33
C GLN A 86 17.95 -7.69 -6.57
N PRO A 87 18.70 -8.80 -6.51
CA PRO A 87 18.88 -9.69 -7.65
C PRO A 87 17.69 -10.63 -7.91
N ILE A 88 16.77 -10.75 -6.97
CA ILE A 88 15.56 -11.58 -7.12
C ILE A 88 14.66 -11.00 -8.19
N VAL A 89 13.90 -11.85 -8.88
CA VAL A 89 12.90 -11.45 -9.87
C VAL A 89 11.59 -11.17 -9.12
N ASN A 90 11.27 -9.89 -8.90
CA ASN A 90 10.07 -9.49 -8.15
C ASN A 90 9.64 -8.06 -8.44
N ALA A 91 8.32 -7.80 -8.29
CA ALA A 91 7.71 -6.49 -8.15
C ALA A 91 6.58 -6.57 -7.14
N TRP A 92 6.23 -5.46 -6.49
CA TRP A 92 5.09 -5.40 -5.58
C TRP A 92 4.58 -3.98 -5.37
N ALA A 93 3.28 -3.88 -5.07
CA ALA A 93 2.62 -2.64 -4.76
C ALA A 93 2.20 -2.52 -3.30
N THR A 94 2.17 -1.31 -2.77
CA THR A 94 1.68 -0.99 -1.44
C THR A 94 0.34 -0.24 -1.47
N PRO A 95 -0.46 -0.27 -0.38
CA PRO A 95 -1.77 0.40 -0.34
C PRO A 95 -1.73 1.92 -0.54
N ASP A 96 -0.59 2.55 -0.30
CA ASP A 96 -0.32 3.98 -0.48
C ASP A 96 0.32 4.33 -1.83
N ALA A 97 0.27 3.36 -2.78
CA ALA A 97 0.67 3.52 -4.18
C ALA A 97 2.18 3.69 -4.42
N TYR A 98 3.01 3.08 -3.59
CA TYR A 98 4.38 2.79 -3.97
C TYR A 98 4.42 1.47 -4.74
N ILE A 99 5.12 1.47 -5.87
CA ILE A 99 5.38 0.29 -6.69
C ILE A 99 6.88 0.10 -6.74
N PHE A 100 7.34 -1.02 -6.19
CA PHE A 100 8.74 -1.40 -6.13
C PHE A 100 9.01 -2.46 -7.21
N VAL A 101 10.12 -2.28 -7.92
CA VAL A 101 10.59 -3.19 -8.96
C VAL A 101 12.03 -3.56 -8.65
N THR A 102 12.36 -4.82 -8.64
CA THR A 102 13.73 -5.27 -8.38
C THR A 102 14.61 -5.14 -9.60
N ARG A 103 15.91 -4.91 -9.41
CA ARG A 103 16.90 -4.99 -10.49
C ARG A 103 16.88 -6.35 -11.19
N GLY A 104 16.57 -7.42 -10.44
CA GLY A 104 16.45 -8.76 -11.00
C GLY A 104 15.37 -8.89 -12.06
N ILE A 105 14.19 -8.32 -11.85
CA ILE A 105 13.09 -8.39 -12.85
C ILE A 105 13.40 -7.54 -14.08
N LEU A 106 14.12 -6.40 -13.93
CA LEU A 106 14.55 -5.59 -15.07
C LEU A 106 15.54 -6.34 -15.97
N ALA A 107 16.41 -7.14 -15.39
CA ALA A 107 17.35 -7.99 -16.13
C ALA A 107 16.68 -9.25 -16.73
N PHE A 108 15.51 -9.61 -16.24
CA PHE A 108 14.79 -10.82 -16.61
C PHE A 108 13.93 -10.62 -17.87
N PHE A 109 13.33 -9.45 -18.05
CA PHE A 109 12.47 -9.16 -19.19
C PHE A 109 13.25 -8.80 -20.46
N ASN A 110 12.68 -9.15 -21.61
CA ASN A 110 13.30 -8.99 -22.91
C ASN A 110 12.93 -7.67 -23.61
N ASN A 111 11.86 -7.02 -23.17
CA ASN A 111 11.33 -5.82 -23.80
C ASN A 111 10.48 -4.96 -22.84
N GLU A 112 10.20 -3.74 -23.27
CA GLU A 112 9.40 -2.76 -22.51
C GLU A 112 7.96 -3.22 -22.27
N ASP A 113 7.36 -3.94 -23.23
CA ASP A 113 5.98 -4.43 -23.10
C ASP A 113 5.82 -5.36 -21.89
N GLU A 114 6.82 -6.21 -21.60
CA GLU A 114 6.82 -7.12 -20.46
C GLU A 114 6.92 -6.36 -19.14
N LEU A 115 7.77 -5.34 -19.07
CA LEU A 115 7.87 -4.47 -17.91
C LEU A 115 6.59 -3.66 -17.70
N ALA A 116 6.03 -3.09 -18.77
CA ALA A 116 4.76 -2.38 -18.73
C ALA A 116 3.61 -3.28 -18.25
N ALA A 117 3.61 -4.57 -18.65
CA ALA A 117 2.62 -5.53 -18.22
C ALA A 117 2.66 -5.77 -16.71
N VAL A 118 3.84 -5.95 -16.13
CA VAL A 118 4.00 -6.11 -14.67
C VAL A 118 3.64 -4.83 -13.94
N LEU A 119 4.08 -3.67 -14.40
CA LEU A 119 3.69 -2.40 -13.79
C LEU A 119 2.16 -2.18 -13.86
N GLY A 120 1.52 -2.54 -14.97
CA GLY A 120 0.07 -2.50 -15.13
C GLY A 120 -0.66 -3.40 -14.13
N HIS A 121 -0.15 -4.62 -13.91
CA HIS A 121 -0.65 -5.55 -12.91
C HIS A 121 -0.53 -4.98 -11.49
N GLU A 122 0.63 -4.42 -11.11
CA GLU A 122 0.85 -3.79 -9.80
C GLU A 122 -0.04 -2.55 -9.60
N ILE A 123 -0.23 -1.74 -10.65
CA ILE A 123 -1.22 -0.64 -10.62
C ILE A 123 -2.62 -1.21 -10.40
N GLY A 124 -2.96 -2.34 -11.03
CA GLY A 124 -4.22 -3.06 -10.84
C GLY A 124 -4.48 -3.41 -9.37
N HIS A 125 -3.48 -3.91 -8.65
CA HIS A 125 -3.56 -4.18 -7.22
C HIS A 125 -3.85 -2.93 -6.38
N VAL A 126 -3.26 -1.79 -6.74
CA VAL A 126 -3.51 -0.51 -6.06
C VAL A 126 -4.92 0.00 -6.34
N VAL A 127 -5.35 -0.05 -7.60
CA VAL A 127 -6.69 0.37 -8.07
C VAL A 127 -7.78 -0.48 -7.43
N GLY A 128 -7.62 -1.81 -7.45
CA GLY A 128 -8.51 -2.76 -6.81
C GLY A 128 -8.50 -2.68 -5.28
N ALA A 129 -7.59 -1.89 -4.68
CA ALA A 129 -7.39 -1.78 -3.22
C ALA A 129 -7.20 -3.15 -2.55
N HIS A 130 -6.54 -4.09 -3.23
CA HIS A 130 -6.42 -5.50 -2.83
C HIS A 130 -5.75 -5.67 -1.47
N SER A 131 -4.65 -4.97 -1.22
CA SER A 131 -3.95 -5.01 0.07
C SER A 131 -4.84 -4.55 1.22
N LYS A 132 -5.63 -3.47 1.03
CA LYS A 132 -6.58 -2.99 2.05
C LYS A 132 -7.70 -3.98 2.31
N ARG A 133 -8.26 -4.57 1.25
CA ARG A 133 -9.32 -5.58 1.35
C ARG A 133 -8.82 -6.84 2.06
N THR A 134 -7.61 -7.30 1.76
CA THR A 134 -6.99 -8.46 2.40
C THR A 134 -6.76 -8.23 3.88
N ILE A 135 -6.18 -7.08 4.28
CA ILE A 135 -5.95 -6.73 5.69
C ILE A 135 -7.28 -6.64 6.45
N ALA A 136 -8.30 -6.01 5.87
CA ALA A 136 -9.62 -5.89 6.51
C ALA A 136 -10.27 -7.26 6.76
N ARG A 137 -10.19 -8.19 5.80
CA ARG A 137 -10.75 -9.55 5.93
C ARG A 137 -9.97 -10.40 6.92
N ASP A 138 -8.64 -10.33 6.92
CA ASP A 138 -7.80 -11.04 7.90
C ASP A 138 -8.11 -10.58 9.33
N ARG A 139 -8.26 -9.26 9.55
CA ARG A 139 -8.69 -8.71 10.86
C ARG A 139 -10.06 -9.20 11.26
N LEU A 140 -11.03 -9.18 10.33
CA LEU A 140 -12.39 -9.66 10.61
C LEU A 140 -12.40 -11.16 10.95
N GLY A 141 -11.66 -11.98 10.20
CA GLY A 141 -11.52 -13.42 10.46
C GLY A 141 -10.93 -13.70 11.86
N LYS A 142 -9.91 -12.96 12.28
CA LYS A 142 -9.32 -13.05 13.63
C LYS A 142 -10.31 -12.66 14.73
N ILE A 143 -11.08 -11.57 14.52
CA ILE A 143 -12.11 -11.12 15.47
C ILE A 143 -13.21 -12.17 15.60
N LEU A 144 -13.73 -12.70 14.49
CA LEU A 144 -14.78 -13.71 14.51
C LEU A 144 -14.31 -15.03 15.14
N GLY A 145 -13.06 -15.44 14.88
CA GLY A 145 -12.45 -16.60 15.52
C GLY A 145 -12.32 -16.43 17.03
N PHE A 146 -11.89 -15.26 17.49
CA PHE A 146 -11.82 -14.94 18.91
C PHE A 146 -13.19 -14.94 19.59
N LEU A 147 -14.19 -14.29 19.01
CA LEU A 147 -15.56 -14.29 19.52
C LEU A 147 -16.18 -15.69 19.55
N GLY A 148 -15.92 -16.51 18.53
CA GLY A 148 -16.37 -17.91 18.50
C GLY A 148 -15.77 -18.75 19.63
N THR A 149 -14.51 -18.53 19.98
CA THR A 149 -13.84 -19.18 21.10
C THR A 149 -14.49 -18.81 22.44
N PHE A 150 -14.85 -17.54 22.62
CA PHE A 150 -15.55 -17.07 23.81
C PHE A 150 -16.97 -17.66 23.92
N ALA A 151 -17.71 -17.75 22.81
CA ALA A 151 -19.07 -18.25 22.80
C ALA A 151 -19.16 -19.76 23.07
N THR A 152 -18.17 -20.54 22.64
CA THR A 152 -18.18 -22.01 22.73
C THR A 152 -17.25 -22.57 23.79
N GLY A 153 -16.37 -21.78 24.36
CA GLY A 153 -15.32 -22.20 25.31
C GLY A 153 -14.33 -23.20 24.75
N SER A 154 -14.29 -23.41 23.42
CA SER A 154 -13.49 -24.43 22.75
C SER A 154 -12.42 -23.82 21.83
N SER A 155 -11.16 -24.18 22.04
CA SER A 155 -10.06 -23.83 21.14
C SER A 155 -10.21 -24.49 19.75
N ALA A 156 -10.97 -25.56 19.63
CA ALA A 156 -11.29 -26.22 18.36
C ALA A 156 -12.06 -25.26 17.40
N THR A 157 -12.90 -24.38 17.95
CA THR A 157 -13.62 -23.37 17.16
C THR A 157 -12.67 -22.36 16.54
N TYR A 158 -11.58 -22.00 17.22
CA TYR A 158 -10.53 -21.15 16.68
C TYR A 158 -9.79 -21.84 15.52
N GLY A 159 -9.47 -23.12 15.67
CA GLY A 159 -8.84 -23.95 14.62
C GLY A 159 -9.70 -24.06 13.37
N LEU A 160 -11.02 -24.32 13.50
CA LEU A 160 -11.96 -24.36 12.39
C LEU A 160 -12.14 -23.00 11.73
N ALA A 161 -12.30 -21.94 12.50
CA ALA A 161 -12.41 -20.56 11.98
C ALA A 161 -11.14 -20.14 11.22
N ASN A 162 -9.96 -20.54 11.71
CA ASN A 162 -8.69 -20.28 11.02
C ASN A 162 -8.57 -21.07 9.71
N THR A 163 -8.99 -22.34 9.67
CA THR A 163 -8.98 -23.16 8.45
C THR A 163 -9.96 -22.63 7.41
N ILE A 164 -11.18 -22.27 7.80
CA ILE A 164 -12.18 -21.64 6.91
C ILE A 164 -11.65 -20.29 6.41
N SER A 165 -11.02 -19.50 7.27
CA SER A 165 -10.44 -18.21 6.92
C SER A 165 -9.31 -18.35 5.90
N THR A 166 -8.40 -19.33 6.07
CA THR A 166 -7.28 -19.54 5.13
C THR A 166 -7.77 -20.01 3.76
N THR A 167 -8.76 -20.90 3.69
CA THR A 167 -9.35 -21.36 2.43
C THR A 167 -10.14 -20.25 1.72
N ALA A 168 -10.92 -19.48 2.47
CA ALA A 168 -11.63 -18.32 1.93
C ALA A 168 -10.66 -17.23 1.44
N LEU A 169 -9.53 -17.02 2.14
CA LEU A 169 -8.49 -16.08 1.74
C LEU A 169 -7.77 -16.54 0.45
N ALA A 170 -7.59 -17.86 0.24
CA ALA A 170 -6.98 -18.38 -0.98
C ALA A 170 -7.86 -18.11 -2.22
N GLY A 171 -9.18 -18.37 -2.12
CA GLY A 171 -10.13 -18.02 -3.17
C GLY A 171 -10.20 -16.53 -3.45
N TYR A 172 -10.14 -15.71 -2.41
CA TYR A 172 -10.15 -14.26 -2.49
C TYR A 172 -8.87 -13.69 -3.11
N ARG A 173 -7.71 -14.28 -2.85
CA ARG A 173 -6.45 -13.93 -3.55
C ARG A 173 -6.57 -14.15 -5.03
N ARG A 174 -7.13 -15.28 -5.46
CA ARG A 174 -7.35 -15.57 -6.88
C ARG A 174 -8.26 -14.55 -7.56
N GLU A 175 -9.33 -14.10 -6.89
CA GLU A 175 -10.19 -13.03 -7.41
C GLU A 175 -9.41 -11.72 -7.57
N HIS A 176 -8.55 -11.38 -6.62
CA HIS A 176 -7.70 -10.19 -6.68
C HIS A 176 -6.69 -10.24 -7.83
N GLU A 177 -6.07 -11.41 -8.05
CA GLU A 177 -5.15 -11.60 -9.19
C GLU A 177 -5.89 -11.41 -10.52
N LEU A 178 -7.07 -12.03 -10.68
CA LEU A 178 -7.87 -11.86 -11.88
C LEU A 178 -8.33 -10.41 -12.10
N GLU A 179 -8.72 -9.70 -11.05
CA GLU A 179 -9.08 -8.28 -11.12
C GLU A 179 -7.85 -7.43 -11.47
N ALA A 180 -6.66 -7.72 -10.92
CA ALA A 180 -5.43 -7.03 -11.24
C ALA A 180 -4.99 -7.28 -12.69
N ASP A 181 -5.12 -8.52 -13.17
CA ASP A 181 -4.85 -8.90 -14.55
C ASP A 181 -5.78 -8.18 -15.53
N GLU A 182 -7.08 -8.09 -15.22
CA GLU A 182 -8.07 -7.38 -16.04
C GLU A 182 -7.74 -5.90 -16.14
N ILE A 183 -7.53 -5.24 -14.99
CA ILE A 183 -7.18 -3.82 -14.92
C ILE A 183 -5.84 -3.57 -15.62
N GLY A 184 -4.83 -4.38 -15.33
CA GLY A 184 -3.50 -4.29 -15.94
C GLY A 184 -3.56 -4.42 -17.47
N THR A 185 -4.31 -5.41 -17.96
CA THR A 185 -4.50 -5.63 -19.41
C THR A 185 -5.17 -4.43 -20.09
N ASP A 186 -6.20 -3.84 -19.48
CA ASP A 186 -6.85 -2.62 -20.00
C ASP A 186 -5.88 -1.44 -20.06
N LEU A 187 -5.08 -1.25 -19.00
CA LEU A 187 -4.08 -0.18 -18.94
C LEU A 187 -3.01 -0.31 -20.03
N ILE A 188 -2.39 -1.49 -20.17
CA ILE A 188 -1.33 -1.71 -21.16
C ILE A 188 -1.88 -1.56 -22.60
N LEU A 189 -3.10 -2.04 -22.86
CA LEU A 189 -3.75 -1.88 -24.15
C LEU A 189 -4.00 -0.42 -24.51
N ARG A 190 -4.56 0.36 -23.56
CA ARG A 190 -4.84 1.79 -23.76
C ARG A 190 -3.57 2.63 -23.89
N ALA A 191 -2.50 2.25 -23.18
CA ALA A 191 -1.20 2.92 -23.25
C ALA A 191 -0.42 2.57 -24.54
N GLY A 192 -0.96 1.67 -25.38
CA GLY A 192 -0.37 1.29 -26.66
C GLY A 192 0.67 0.17 -26.58
N TYR A 193 0.78 -0.51 -25.45
CA TYR A 193 1.61 -1.69 -25.27
C TYR A 193 0.93 -2.97 -25.77
N ASN A 194 1.72 -4.01 -26.01
CA ASN A 194 1.21 -5.31 -26.48
C ASN A 194 0.56 -6.08 -25.31
N PRO A 195 -0.76 -6.32 -25.31
CA PRO A 195 -1.43 -7.01 -24.19
C PRO A 195 -1.01 -8.47 -24.04
N ARG A 196 -0.39 -9.09 -25.06
CA ARG A 196 0.16 -10.44 -24.95
C ARG A 196 1.41 -10.52 -24.06
N ALA A 197 2.04 -9.37 -23.78
CA ALA A 197 3.21 -9.30 -22.92
C ALA A 197 2.88 -9.76 -21.50
N LEU A 198 1.67 -9.48 -20.97
CA LEU A 198 1.25 -9.96 -19.66
C LEU A 198 1.27 -11.49 -19.56
N LEU A 199 0.75 -12.18 -20.58
CA LEU A 199 0.81 -13.65 -20.61
C LEU A 199 2.24 -14.18 -20.72
N ALA A 200 3.08 -13.52 -21.52
CA ALA A 200 4.49 -13.87 -21.66
C ALA A 200 5.23 -13.68 -20.32
N SER A 201 5.03 -12.55 -19.64
CA SER A 201 5.63 -12.25 -18.33
C SER A 201 5.22 -13.27 -17.27
N ILE A 202 3.91 -13.59 -17.18
CA ILE A 202 3.40 -14.58 -16.22
C ILE A 202 4.00 -15.97 -16.51
N GLN A 203 4.09 -16.36 -17.78
CA GLN A 203 4.68 -17.66 -18.16
C GLN A 203 6.17 -17.70 -17.80
N GLN A 204 6.94 -16.66 -18.11
CA GLN A 204 8.35 -16.59 -17.77
C GLN A 204 8.58 -16.63 -16.25
N LEU A 205 7.78 -15.89 -15.46
CA LEU A 205 7.88 -15.88 -14.00
C LEU A 205 7.56 -17.26 -13.42
N ARG A 206 6.55 -17.94 -13.95
CA ARG A 206 6.21 -19.32 -13.52
C ARG A 206 7.33 -20.30 -13.83
N ASP A 207 7.88 -20.25 -15.04
CA ASP A 207 8.97 -21.12 -15.46
C ASP A 207 10.26 -20.85 -14.65
N HIS A 208 10.41 -19.63 -14.11
CA HIS A 208 11.52 -19.27 -13.22
C HIS A 208 11.35 -19.81 -11.79
N ASP A 209 10.13 -19.84 -11.26
CA ASP A 209 9.84 -20.35 -9.91
C ASP A 209 9.90 -21.89 -9.84
N ASP A 210 9.80 -22.59 -10.98
CA ASP A 210 9.90 -24.06 -11.07
C ASP A 210 11.36 -24.58 -11.13
N PHE A 211 12.38 -23.68 -11.05
CA PHE A 211 13.81 -23.97 -10.97
C PHE A 211 14.37 -23.73 -9.56
#